data_ffff033a4dcf30dd6a108bb469715098
#
_entry.id   ffff033a4dcf30dd6a108bb469715098
#
_cell.length_a   1.000
_cell.length_b   1.000
_cell.length_c   1.000
_cell.angle_alpha   90.00
_cell.angle_beta   90.00
_cell.angle_gamma   90.00
#
_symmetry.space_group_name_H-M   'P 1'
#
loop_
_entity.id
_entity.type
_entity.pdbx_description
1 polymer ?
#
loop_
_entity_poly.entity_id
_entity_poly.type
_entity_poly.pdbx_seq_one_letter_code
_entity_poly.pdbx_strand_id
1 'polypeptide(L)'
;MITDIRKSYRLVACLFFAATLVALLSSPALSAGYDNALKGVNSYNAVFEVTQVNPKVANIVFWAVKNSYEVAEVKALGKAPGIAVVFHGPAVKMLSSDRAPFNEAEWAEVEKFQETLRQMKKDGVKLEVCLYAVEVMGVDKTRIMPEIDQVGNGFVSVIGYQMQDYAVVRIP
;
A
#
# COMPACT_ATOMS: atom_id res chain seq x y z
N MET A 1 -45.42 33.58 36.62
CA MET A 1 -44.02 33.30 37.03
C MET A 1 -43.69 31.82 37.21
N ILE A 2 -44.66 30.91 37.42
CA ILE A 2 -44.43 29.45 37.58
C ILE A 2 -44.36 28.69 36.23
N THR A 3 -44.97 29.23 35.18
CA THR A 3 -45.01 28.59 33.83
C THR A 3 -43.70 28.70 33.06
N ASP A 4 -42.87 29.70 33.32
CA ASP A 4 -41.58 29.87 32.62
C ASP A 4 -40.49 28.93 33.14
N ILE A 5 -40.51 28.61 34.42
CA ILE A 5 -39.54 27.69 35.02
C ILE A 5 -39.71 26.29 34.46
N ARG A 6 -40.92 25.80 34.21
CA ARG A 6 -41.20 24.48 33.64
C ARG A 6 -40.76 24.35 32.18
N LYS A 7 -40.78 25.42 31.39
CA LYS A 7 -40.28 25.43 30.01
C LYS A 7 -38.76 25.34 29.96
N SER A 8 -38.05 26.06 30.87
CA SER A 8 -36.58 25.99 30.97
C SER A 8 -36.07 24.60 31.31
N TYR A 9 -36.69 23.93 32.30
CA TYR A 9 -36.29 22.55 32.65
C TYR A 9 -36.52 21.53 31.55
N ARG A 10 -37.58 21.69 30.73
CA ARG A 10 -37.83 20.82 29.58
C ARG A 10 -36.80 21.02 28.46
N LEU A 11 -36.38 22.27 28.21
CA LEU A 11 -35.35 22.57 27.22
C LEU A 11 -33.96 22.05 27.65
N VAL A 12 -33.60 22.22 28.93
CA VAL A 12 -32.33 21.72 29.47
C VAL A 12 -32.31 20.19 29.52
N ALA A 13 -33.40 19.53 29.87
CA ALA A 13 -33.50 18.07 29.84
C ALA A 13 -33.40 17.49 28.43
N CYS A 14 -34.00 18.14 27.42
CA CYS A 14 -33.87 17.71 26.03
C CYS A 14 -32.45 17.90 25.50
N LEU A 15 -31.74 18.96 25.86
CA LEU A 15 -30.35 19.18 25.49
C LEU A 15 -29.40 18.18 26.14
N PHE A 16 -29.61 17.81 27.39
CA PHE A 16 -28.84 16.75 28.06
C PHE A 16 -29.09 15.36 27.45
N PHE A 17 -30.34 15.07 27.08
CA PHE A 17 -30.67 13.79 26.43
C PHE A 17 -30.11 13.67 25.01
N ALA A 18 -30.08 14.77 24.24
CA ALA A 18 -29.47 14.81 22.94
C ALA A 18 -27.94 14.67 22.98
N ALA A 19 -27.28 15.31 23.97
CA ALA A 19 -25.84 15.21 24.18
C ALA A 19 -25.39 13.81 24.61
N THR A 20 -26.17 13.11 25.46
CA THR A 20 -25.89 11.72 25.84
C THR A 20 -26.13 10.72 24.71
N LEU A 21 -27.10 10.97 23.83
CA LEU A 21 -27.37 10.09 22.68
C LEU A 21 -26.27 10.20 21.63
N VAL A 22 -25.69 11.37 21.38
CA VAL A 22 -24.56 11.56 20.48
C VAL A 22 -23.28 10.90 21.01
N ALA A 23 -23.06 10.90 22.33
CA ALA A 23 -21.92 10.22 22.96
C ALA A 23 -22.02 8.68 22.88
N LEU A 24 -23.23 8.11 22.77
CA LEU A 24 -23.44 6.66 22.64
C LEU A 24 -23.30 6.17 21.20
N LEU A 25 -23.31 7.05 20.20
CA LEU A 25 -23.10 6.70 18.78
C LEU A 25 -21.65 6.74 18.34
N SER A 26 -20.74 7.24 19.17
CA SER A 26 -19.30 7.06 18.99
C SER A 26 -18.90 5.66 19.48
N SER A 27 -19.34 4.61 18.79
CA SER A 27 -18.70 3.32 18.92
C SER A 27 -17.22 3.53 18.59
N PRO A 28 -16.26 3.15 19.47
CA PRO A 28 -14.88 3.11 19.06
C PRO A 28 -14.84 2.20 17.83
N ALA A 29 -14.37 2.71 16.71
CA ALA A 29 -14.06 1.86 15.56
C ALA A 29 -13.19 0.73 16.12
N LEU A 30 -13.68 -0.52 16.08
CA LEU A 30 -12.86 -1.66 16.45
C LEU A 30 -11.60 -1.55 15.60
N SER A 31 -10.48 -1.24 16.25
CA SER A 31 -9.17 -1.30 15.62
C SER A 31 -9.04 -2.65 14.91
N ALA A 32 -8.50 -2.67 13.71
CA ALA A 32 -8.31 -3.89 12.94
C ALA A 32 -7.30 -4.87 13.58
N GLY A 33 -6.85 -4.60 14.81
CA GLY A 33 -6.07 -5.52 15.62
C GLY A 33 -4.56 -5.43 15.43
N TYR A 34 -4.02 -4.26 15.05
CA TYR A 34 -2.56 -4.07 14.90
C TYR A 34 -1.84 -3.62 16.20
N ASP A 35 -2.52 -3.54 17.33
CA ASP A 35 -1.98 -3.02 18.60
C ASP A 35 -0.71 -3.76 19.05
N ASN A 36 -0.64 -5.07 18.82
CA ASN A 36 0.56 -5.85 19.13
C ASN A 36 1.68 -5.63 18.10
N ALA A 37 1.34 -5.60 16.81
CA ALA A 37 2.31 -5.49 15.71
C ALA A 37 2.94 -4.09 15.62
N LEU A 38 2.16 -3.05 15.93
CA LEU A 38 2.61 -1.66 15.86
C LEU A 38 2.99 -1.07 17.22
N LYS A 39 3.03 -1.87 18.29
CA LYS A 39 3.41 -1.40 19.62
C LYS A 39 4.84 -0.82 19.63
N GLY A 40 4.95 0.48 19.89
CA GLY A 40 6.22 1.19 19.94
C GLY A 40 6.84 1.50 18.58
N VAL A 41 6.13 1.20 17.48
CA VAL A 41 6.55 1.54 16.12
C VAL A 41 6.24 3.00 15.84
N ASN A 42 7.26 3.77 15.41
CA ASN A 42 7.14 5.20 15.11
C ASN A 42 7.28 5.51 13.61
N SER A 43 7.73 4.53 12.82
CA SER A 43 7.87 4.64 11.37
C SER A 43 7.56 3.29 10.73
N TYR A 44 6.98 3.31 9.53
CA TYR A 44 6.64 2.12 8.77
C TYR A 44 7.37 2.15 7.43
N ASN A 45 8.50 1.45 7.37
CA ASN A 45 9.31 1.35 6.16
C ASN A 45 9.35 -0.11 5.72
N ALA A 46 8.94 -0.39 4.49
CA ALA A 46 8.97 -1.73 3.93
C ALA A 46 9.50 -1.74 2.50
N VAL A 47 10.31 -2.74 2.18
CA VAL A 47 10.70 -3.08 0.81
C VAL A 47 10.11 -4.43 0.42
N PHE A 48 9.32 -4.43 -0.63
CA PHE A 48 8.70 -5.62 -1.20
C PHE A 48 9.62 -6.14 -2.31
N GLU A 49 10.20 -7.33 -2.09
CA GLU A 49 10.99 -8.05 -3.09
C GLU A 49 10.06 -8.95 -3.90
N VAL A 50 9.95 -8.70 -5.22
CA VAL A 50 8.92 -9.31 -6.07
C VAL A 50 9.52 -10.18 -7.16
N THR A 51 9.15 -11.47 -7.13
CA THR A 51 9.49 -12.44 -8.19
C THR A 51 8.22 -13.07 -8.83
N GLN A 52 7.04 -12.73 -8.33
CA GLN A 52 5.74 -13.25 -8.82
C GLN A 52 5.59 -13.00 -10.32
N VAL A 53 5.24 -14.07 -11.08
CA VAL A 53 5.12 -14.04 -12.53
C VAL A 53 3.66 -14.09 -13.01
N ASN A 54 2.75 -14.57 -12.20
CA ASN A 54 1.34 -14.65 -12.58
C ASN A 54 0.65 -13.29 -12.36
N PRO A 55 0.16 -12.63 -13.43
CA PRO A 55 -0.37 -11.27 -13.32
C PRO A 55 -1.65 -11.19 -12.47
N LYS A 56 -2.50 -12.23 -12.50
CA LYS A 56 -3.70 -12.28 -11.66
C LYS A 56 -3.35 -12.37 -10.16
N VAL A 57 -2.35 -13.19 -9.81
CA VAL A 57 -1.85 -13.29 -8.44
C VAL A 57 -1.18 -11.98 -8.03
N ALA A 58 -0.39 -11.37 -8.92
CA ALA A 58 0.23 -10.08 -8.68
C ALA A 58 -0.82 -9.01 -8.32
N ASN A 59 -1.93 -8.91 -9.06
CA ASN A 59 -3.01 -7.98 -8.77
C ASN A 59 -3.60 -8.19 -7.36
N ILE A 60 -3.84 -9.45 -6.95
CA ILE A 60 -4.37 -9.77 -5.61
C ILE A 60 -3.38 -9.36 -4.52
N VAL A 61 -2.10 -9.71 -4.70
CA VAL A 61 -1.06 -9.40 -3.70
C VAL A 61 -0.81 -7.91 -3.61
N PHE A 62 -0.77 -7.19 -4.73
CA PHE A 62 -0.53 -5.75 -4.74
C PHE A 62 -1.69 -4.93 -4.18
N TRP A 63 -2.92 -5.46 -4.23
CA TRP A 63 -4.02 -4.91 -3.44
C TRP A 63 -3.69 -4.96 -1.94
N ALA A 64 -3.15 -6.08 -1.42
CA ALA A 64 -2.74 -6.20 -0.02
C ALA A 64 -1.50 -5.34 0.30
N VAL A 65 -0.52 -5.25 -0.62
CA VAL A 65 0.63 -4.33 -0.47
C VAL A 65 0.15 -2.89 -0.32
N LYS A 66 -0.74 -2.44 -1.20
CA LYS A 66 -1.30 -1.09 -1.14
C LYS A 66 -2.07 -0.87 0.16
N ASN A 67 -2.93 -1.79 0.54
CA ASN A 67 -3.67 -1.73 1.79
C ASN A 67 -2.74 -1.61 3.01
N SER A 68 -1.58 -2.30 3.02
CA SER A 68 -0.67 -2.35 4.18
C SER A 68 -0.13 -0.97 4.61
N TYR A 69 -0.03 0.00 3.71
CA TYR A 69 0.41 1.36 4.04
C TYR A 69 -0.74 2.39 4.01
N GLU A 70 -1.93 1.98 3.55
CA GLU A 70 -3.12 2.85 3.51
C GLU A 70 -4.00 2.75 4.75
N VAL A 71 -3.85 1.69 5.58
CA VAL A 71 -4.65 1.55 6.80
C VAL A 71 -4.42 2.70 7.77
N ALA A 72 -5.47 3.06 8.49
CA ALA A 72 -5.48 4.23 9.37
C ALA A 72 -4.41 4.16 10.46
N GLU A 73 -4.15 2.98 11.00
CA GLU A 73 -3.18 2.73 12.06
C GLU A 73 -1.74 3.01 11.61
N VAL A 74 -1.40 2.65 10.36
CA VAL A 74 -0.08 2.94 9.78
C VAL A 74 0.05 4.43 9.45
N LYS A 75 -1.01 5.05 8.91
CA LYS A 75 -1.04 6.51 8.64
C LYS A 75 -0.98 7.35 9.90
N ALA A 76 -1.42 6.82 11.03
CA ALA A 76 -1.36 7.49 12.33
C ALA A 76 0.03 7.44 13.00
N LEU A 77 0.99 6.69 12.45
CA LEU A 77 2.36 6.68 12.94
C LEU A 77 3.04 8.04 12.73
N GLY A 78 4.04 8.33 13.54
CA GLY A 78 4.68 9.67 13.58
C GLY A 78 5.36 10.10 12.28
N LYS A 79 5.59 9.19 11.34
CA LYS A 79 6.18 9.45 10.02
C LYS A 79 5.36 8.82 8.91
N ALA A 80 5.32 9.46 7.75
CA ALA A 80 4.72 8.88 6.55
C ALA A 80 5.40 7.53 6.20
N PRO A 81 4.64 6.53 5.75
CA PRO A 81 5.20 5.23 5.37
C PRO A 81 6.23 5.35 4.24
N GLY A 82 7.40 4.72 4.42
CA GLY A 82 8.41 4.57 3.38
C GLY A 82 8.23 3.23 2.67
N ILE A 83 7.73 3.23 1.44
CA ILE A 83 7.49 2.00 0.68
C ILE A 83 8.40 1.94 -0.54
N ALA A 84 9.04 0.80 -0.72
CA ALA A 84 9.80 0.45 -1.91
C ALA A 84 9.35 -0.91 -2.45
N VAL A 85 9.39 -1.08 -3.75
CA VAL A 85 9.14 -2.35 -4.45
C VAL A 85 10.30 -2.60 -5.40
N VAL A 86 10.92 -3.76 -5.30
CA VAL A 86 12.03 -4.16 -6.17
C VAL A 86 11.66 -5.43 -6.93
N PHE A 87 11.59 -5.31 -8.24
CA PHE A 87 11.22 -6.41 -9.14
C PHE A 87 12.45 -7.17 -9.62
N HIS A 88 12.39 -8.50 -9.49
CA HIS A 88 13.43 -9.44 -9.91
C HIS A 88 12.88 -10.58 -10.76
N GLY A 89 13.80 -11.39 -11.31
CA GLY A 89 13.47 -12.63 -12.00
C GLY A 89 12.33 -12.44 -13.01
N PRO A 90 11.40 -13.39 -13.13
CA PRO A 90 10.38 -13.36 -14.17
C PRO A 90 9.33 -12.26 -14.00
N ALA A 91 9.22 -11.64 -12.82
CA ALA A 91 8.30 -10.51 -12.58
C ALA A 91 8.56 -9.33 -13.53
N VAL A 92 9.80 -9.15 -14.00
CA VAL A 92 10.19 -8.06 -14.90
C VAL A 92 9.43 -8.07 -16.22
N LYS A 93 8.91 -9.23 -16.67
CA LYS A 93 8.11 -9.35 -17.88
C LYS A 93 6.81 -8.56 -17.82
N MET A 94 6.18 -8.50 -16.64
CA MET A 94 4.93 -7.74 -16.43
C MET A 94 5.12 -6.22 -16.46
N LEU A 95 6.37 -5.76 -16.41
CA LEU A 95 6.71 -4.33 -16.40
C LEU A 95 6.97 -3.77 -17.81
N SER A 96 6.96 -4.63 -18.82
CA SER A 96 7.23 -4.26 -20.21
C SER A 96 5.95 -4.02 -20.99
N SER A 97 6.03 -3.20 -22.03
CA SER A 97 4.98 -3.06 -23.04
C SER A 97 4.96 -4.23 -24.05
N ASP A 98 5.82 -5.25 -23.87
CA ASP A 98 5.83 -6.44 -24.71
C ASP A 98 4.74 -7.42 -24.32
N ARG A 99 3.84 -7.70 -25.26
CA ARG A 99 2.71 -8.63 -25.06
C ARG A 99 3.08 -10.10 -25.32
N ALA A 100 4.18 -10.35 -26.03
CA ALA A 100 4.51 -11.69 -26.53
C ALA A 100 4.57 -12.78 -25.43
N PRO A 101 4.98 -12.51 -24.20
CA PRO A 101 5.00 -13.50 -23.13
C PRO A 101 3.62 -13.92 -22.58
N PHE A 102 2.53 -13.22 -22.97
CA PHE A 102 1.21 -13.34 -22.35
C PHE A 102 0.12 -13.63 -23.38
N ASN A 103 -0.86 -14.46 -23.03
CA ASN A 103 -2.09 -14.55 -23.80
C ASN A 103 -2.98 -13.31 -23.53
N GLU A 104 -4.09 -13.18 -24.28
CA GLU A 104 -4.98 -11.99 -24.19
C GLU A 104 -5.55 -11.78 -22.78
N ALA A 105 -5.98 -12.85 -22.11
CA ALA A 105 -6.55 -12.78 -20.75
C ALA A 105 -5.47 -12.41 -19.70
N GLU A 106 -4.28 -12.94 -19.83
CA GLU A 106 -3.13 -12.59 -18.98
C GLU A 106 -2.69 -11.15 -19.22
N TRP A 107 -2.70 -10.71 -20.50
CA TRP A 107 -2.33 -9.33 -20.80
C TRP A 107 -3.30 -8.32 -20.18
N ALA A 108 -4.59 -8.61 -20.19
CA ALA A 108 -5.57 -7.75 -19.50
C ALA A 108 -5.27 -7.63 -18.00
N GLU A 109 -4.77 -8.69 -17.35
CA GLU A 109 -4.34 -8.62 -15.96
C GLU A 109 -3.00 -7.87 -15.80
N VAL A 110 -2.07 -7.96 -16.78
CA VAL A 110 -0.84 -7.16 -16.80
C VAL A 110 -1.17 -5.67 -16.89
N GLU A 111 -2.09 -5.26 -17.77
CA GLU A 111 -2.50 -3.85 -17.89
C GLU A 111 -3.08 -3.30 -16.57
N LYS A 112 -3.90 -4.08 -15.87
CA LYS A 112 -4.42 -3.71 -14.53
C LYS A 112 -3.27 -3.58 -13.52
N PHE A 113 -2.33 -4.51 -13.54
CA PHE A 113 -1.18 -4.47 -12.65
C PHE A 113 -0.32 -3.22 -12.89
N GLN A 114 -0.04 -2.92 -14.16
CA GLN A 114 0.71 -1.71 -14.54
C GLN A 114 0.00 -0.42 -14.11
N GLU A 115 -1.36 -0.37 -14.20
CA GLU A 115 -2.11 0.79 -13.71
C GLU A 115 -2.01 0.92 -12.17
N THR A 116 -2.04 -0.20 -11.45
CA THR A 116 -1.79 -0.20 -10.00
C THR A 116 -0.41 0.37 -9.67
N LEU A 117 0.63 0.00 -10.42
CA LEU A 117 1.99 0.52 -10.22
C LEU A 117 2.07 2.03 -10.52
N ARG A 118 1.40 2.52 -11.57
CA ARG A 118 1.34 3.95 -11.86
C ARG A 118 0.71 4.72 -10.70
N GLN A 119 -0.37 4.18 -10.12
CA GLN A 119 -0.99 4.81 -8.95
C GLN A 119 -0.04 4.78 -7.74
N MET A 120 0.60 3.65 -7.46
CA MET A 120 1.57 3.55 -6.37
C MET A 120 2.74 4.54 -6.52
N LYS A 121 3.23 4.77 -7.76
CA LYS A 121 4.25 5.79 -8.02
C LYS A 121 3.76 7.21 -7.66
N LYS A 122 2.49 7.53 -8.00
CA LYS A 122 1.86 8.81 -7.62
C LYS A 122 1.70 8.94 -6.11
N ASP A 123 1.47 7.83 -5.40
CA ASP A 123 1.38 7.78 -3.94
C ASP A 123 2.77 7.90 -3.26
N GLY A 124 3.85 8.01 -4.03
CA GLY A 124 5.23 8.19 -3.53
C GLY A 124 5.97 6.88 -3.28
N VAL A 125 5.43 5.74 -3.72
CA VAL A 125 6.13 4.44 -3.64
C VAL A 125 7.32 4.43 -4.59
N LYS A 126 8.48 3.98 -4.10
CA LYS A 126 9.68 3.77 -4.92
C LYS A 126 9.53 2.44 -5.66
N LEU A 127 9.53 2.48 -6.99
CA LEU A 127 9.42 1.30 -7.83
C LEU A 127 10.74 1.10 -8.58
N GLU A 128 11.35 -0.05 -8.42
CA GLU A 128 12.66 -0.37 -9.02
C GLU A 128 12.62 -1.72 -9.75
N VAL A 129 13.34 -1.83 -10.85
CA VAL A 129 13.53 -3.07 -11.59
C VAL A 129 15.00 -3.40 -11.73
N CYS A 130 15.35 -4.66 -11.46
CA CYS A 130 16.69 -5.21 -11.61
C CYS A 130 17.05 -5.38 -13.10
N LEU A 131 17.99 -4.57 -13.62
CA LEU A 131 18.44 -4.68 -15.01
C LEU A 131 19.11 -6.02 -15.31
N TYR A 132 19.81 -6.61 -14.35
CA TYR A 132 20.35 -7.95 -14.51
C TYR A 132 19.23 -8.99 -14.79
N ALA A 133 18.11 -8.90 -14.08
CA ALA A 133 16.95 -9.76 -14.33
C ALA A 133 16.27 -9.44 -15.66
N VAL A 134 16.19 -8.17 -16.06
CA VAL A 134 15.66 -7.74 -17.36
C VAL A 134 16.45 -8.40 -18.49
N GLU A 135 17.78 -8.36 -18.41
CA GLU A 135 18.68 -8.99 -19.38
C GLU A 135 18.52 -10.51 -19.42
N VAL A 136 18.60 -11.19 -18.27
CA VAL A 136 18.50 -12.66 -18.17
C VAL A 136 17.13 -13.17 -18.64
N MET A 137 16.06 -12.40 -18.40
CA MET A 137 14.70 -12.75 -18.84
C MET A 137 14.41 -12.37 -20.30
N GLY A 138 15.37 -11.80 -21.03
CA GLY A 138 15.24 -11.41 -22.42
C GLY A 138 14.25 -10.26 -22.65
N VAL A 139 14.07 -9.38 -21.67
CA VAL A 139 13.18 -8.23 -21.77
C VAL A 139 13.95 -7.02 -22.31
N ASP A 140 13.38 -6.32 -23.28
CA ASP A 140 13.94 -5.06 -23.76
C ASP A 140 13.76 -3.95 -22.70
N LYS A 141 14.88 -3.47 -22.17
CA LYS A 141 14.89 -2.41 -21.15
C LYS A 141 14.25 -1.09 -21.60
N THR A 142 14.22 -0.82 -22.90
CA THR A 142 13.59 0.39 -23.47
C THR A 142 12.07 0.32 -23.45
N ARG A 143 11.51 -0.88 -23.25
CA ARG A 143 10.08 -1.15 -23.19
C ARG A 143 9.55 -1.26 -21.75
N ILE A 144 10.41 -1.11 -20.75
CA ILE A 144 10.00 -1.03 -19.34
C ILE A 144 9.21 0.26 -19.11
N MET A 145 8.19 0.15 -18.27
CA MET A 145 7.34 1.29 -17.85
C MET A 145 8.20 2.46 -17.34
N PRO A 146 7.95 3.70 -17.79
CA PRO A 146 8.75 4.86 -17.40
C PRO A 146 8.63 5.24 -15.91
N GLU A 147 7.58 4.75 -15.23
CA GLU A 147 7.37 4.97 -13.80
C GLU A 147 8.33 4.16 -12.92
N ILE A 148 9.06 3.19 -13.50
CA ILE A 148 9.91 2.25 -12.77
C ILE A 148 11.38 2.62 -12.96
N ASP A 149 12.07 2.88 -11.87
CA ASP A 149 13.48 3.22 -11.85
C ASP A 149 14.31 1.96 -12.17
N GLN A 150 15.23 2.05 -13.12
CA GLN A 150 16.07 0.94 -13.54
C GLN A 150 17.36 0.91 -12.72
N VAL A 151 17.58 -0.16 -11.94
CA VAL A 151 18.77 -0.34 -11.12
C VAL A 151 19.63 -1.51 -11.64
N GLY A 152 20.94 -1.39 -11.57
CA GLY A 152 21.85 -2.40 -12.13
C GLY A 152 21.65 -3.79 -11.53
N ASN A 153 21.54 -3.87 -10.20
CA ASN A 153 21.30 -5.12 -9.47
C ASN A 153 20.30 -4.87 -8.33
N GLY A 154 19.12 -5.47 -8.42
CA GLY A 154 18.07 -5.31 -7.43
C GLY A 154 18.42 -5.84 -6.03
N PHE A 155 19.35 -6.79 -5.89
CA PHE A 155 19.81 -7.20 -4.56
C PHE A 155 20.55 -6.08 -3.83
N VAL A 156 21.28 -5.22 -4.57
CA VAL A 156 21.91 -4.03 -3.98
C VAL A 156 20.84 -3.08 -3.43
N SER A 157 19.73 -2.90 -4.17
CA SER A 157 18.59 -2.10 -3.69
C SER A 157 17.98 -2.70 -2.42
N VAL A 158 17.65 -3.99 -2.42
CA VAL A 158 17.04 -4.65 -1.25
C VAL A 158 17.96 -4.54 -0.01
N ILE A 159 19.25 -4.81 -0.17
CA ILE A 159 20.22 -4.67 0.92
C ILE A 159 20.31 -3.21 1.38
N GLY A 160 20.38 -2.26 0.44
CA GLY A 160 20.45 -0.84 0.73
C GLY A 160 19.23 -0.33 1.49
N TYR A 161 18.02 -0.80 1.15
CA TYR A 161 16.80 -0.48 1.90
C TYR A 161 16.84 -1.09 3.31
N GLN A 162 17.29 -2.34 3.47
CA GLN A 162 17.45 -2.95 4.80
C GLN A 162 18.40 -2.14 5.68
N MET A 163 19.51 -1.64 5.13
CA MET A 163 20.46 -0.77 5.87
C MET A 163 19.87 0.61 6.22
N GLN A 164 18.72 0.98 5.63
CA GLN A 164 17.93 2.17 5.92
C GLN A 164 16.71 1.87 6.80
N ASP A 165 16.73 0.75 7.54
CA ASP A 165 15.66 0.30 8.44
C ASP A 165 14.33 -0.05 7.72
N TYR A 166 14.38 -0.51 6.46
CA TYR A 166 13.22 -1.09 5.79
C TYR A 166 13.07 -2.58 6.14
N ALA A 167 11.88 -2.98 6.57
CA ALA A 167 11.54 -4.39 6.71
C ALA A 167 11.39 -5.03 5.32
N VAL A 168 11.99 -6.21 5.11
CA VAL A 168 11.85 -6.94 3.83
C VAL A 168 10.63 -7.83 3.85
N VAL A 169 9.78 -7.70 2.83
CA VAL A 169 8.64 -8.58 2.58
C VAL A 169 8.80 -9.22 1.22
N ARG A 170 8.90 -10.56 1.20
CA ARG A 170 9.09 -11.31 -0.04
C ARG A 170 7.74 -11.67 -0.67
N ILE A 171 7.61 -11.43 -1.98
CA ILE A 171 6.48 -11.80 -2.83
C ILE A 171 7.01 -12.76 -3.91
N PRO A 172 6.87 -14.09 -3.68
CA PRO A 172 7.40 -15.13 -4.55
C PRO A 172 6.62 -15.30 -5.84
#